data_3593f6facd88db772fc0272517e66f92
#
_entry.id   3593f6facd88db772fc0272517e66f92
#
_cell.length_a   1.000
_cell.length_b   1.000
_cell.length_c   1.000
_cell.angle_alpha   90.00
_cell.angle_beta   90.00
_cell.angle_gamma   90.00
#
_symmetry.space_group_name_H-M   'P 1'
#
loop_
_entity.id
_entity.type
_entity.pdbx_description
1 polymer ?
#
loop_
_entity_poly.entity_id
_entity_poly.type
_entity_poly.pdbx_seq_one_letter_code
_entity_poly.pdbx_strand_id
1 'polypeptide(L)'
;MAPPPPSAANVSQPVIDSLSAPPPADTVTQPLAVVSEKLPWRHTFISLKVPNFRIFAIGHFIAVIAIWMQRIAQDWMVLQLSGSVTAVGITVALQFMPSLFLGPWGGMIADRFAKRKILIICQSAAAVLAALLAVLSLSQRVEVWHVYVIALALGFVTVLDQPARQVFVNELVGPKYLRNAISVNSTTFQLGGLIGPALAGVLLTALGAGWAFAANAVACCSTVAMLLILRKDQLHLSQPTPRKKGMLREGLNYALSKPTIYWPWLMAGFVAVFAMSLPVLLAAFADHVYDAGAGGYGLLNAMVALGALAGAVASTRRRQLRLRSVVTSAGLYGLMLCVSSLMPTMVWFSVTMVLAGFWCLMFLTAANQMVQTSSNMSIRGRVMSLYLVVLIGGQAIGGPMMGWLAEHLGPHLAVLISGGVPAIAAVVVAVVLARKSSLHIKVDLRDRRRVLRIVQEPQTV
;
A
#
# COMPACT_ATOMS: atom_id res chain seq x y z
N MET A 1 16.87 -57.86 63.57
CA MET A 1 17.79 -57.42 62.47
C MET A 1 16.97 -56.90 61.33
N ALA A 2 16.85 -55.61 61.21
CA ALA A 2 16.15 -54.94 60.12
C ALA A 2 17.17 -54.62 59.00
N PRO A 3 16.83 -54.72 57.72
CA PRO A 3 17.74 -54.41 56.61
C PRO A 3 17.95 -52.87 56.48
N PRO A 4 19.13 -52.43 55.98
CA PRO A 4 19.49 -51.04 55.87
C PRO A 4 18.73 -50.35 54.70
N PRO A 5 18.52 -48.98 54.72
CA PRO A 5 17.85 -48.27 53.70
C PRO A 5 18.70 -48.16 52.40
N PRO A 6 18.09 -48.08 51.25
CA PRO A 6 18.81 -47.98 49.98
C PRO A 6 19.49 -46.60 49.83
N SER A 7 20.73 -46.66 49.34
CA SER A 7 21.63 -45.58 49.01
C SER A 7 20.99 -44.60 48.00
N ALA A 8 21.16 -43.30 48.24
CA ALA A 8 20.83 -42.23 47.31
C ALA A 8 21.67 -42.36 46.02
N ALA A 9 21.07 -42.89 44.98
CA ALA A 9 21.67 -42.92 43.68
C ALA A 9 21.56 -41.56 42.99
N ASN A 10 22.71 -41.05 42.56
CA ASN A 10 22.97 -39.95 41.64
C ASN A 10 21.79 -39.54 40.79
N VAL A 11 21.20 -38.38 41.06
CA VAL A 11 20.45 -37.61 40.05
C VAL A 11 21.51 -36.87 39.22
N SER A 12 21.88 -37.52 38.13
CA SER A 12 22.70 -36.92 37.07
C SER A 12 22.10 -35.64 36.56
N GLN A 13 22.81 -34.55 36.71
CA GLN A 13 22.63 -33.28 35.97
C GLN A 13 23.06 -33.48 34.52
N PRO A 14 22.14 -33.53 33.55
CA PRO A 14 22.50 -33.23 32.17
C PRO A 14 21.51 -32.30 31.44
N VAL A 15 20.90 -31.31 32.09
CA VAL A 15 19.92 -30.42 31.45
C VAL A 15 20.35 -28.95 31.40
N ILE A 16 21.38 -28.58 32.16
CA ILE A 16 21.81 -27.16 32.27
C ILE A 16 22.92 -26.82 31.22
N ASP A 17 23.71 -27.77 30.77
CA ASP A 17 24.80 -27.50 29.80
C ASP A 17 24.34 -27.39 28.36
N SER A 18 23.11 -27.77 27.99
CA SER A 18 22.59 -27.61 26.65
C SER A 18 22.08 -26.20 26.33
N LEU A 19 21.99 -25.28 27.29
CA LEU A 19 21.54 -23.91 27.14
C LEU A 19 22.66 -22.90 26.89
N SER A 20 23.93 -23.32 27.02
CA SER A 20 25.09 -22.42 26.88
C SER A 20 25.84 -22.54 25.54
N ALA A 21 25.48 -23.50 24.68
CA ALA A 21 26.05 -23.57 23.34
C ALA A 21 25.37 -22.54 22.42
N PRO A 22 26.12 -21.68 21.70
CA PRO A 22 25.51 -20.83 20.69
C PRO A 22 24.84 -21.73 19.64
N PRO A 23 23.62 -21.36 19.16
CA PRO A 23 22.93 -22.15 18.15
C PRO A 23 23.82 -22.28 16.92
N PRO A 24 23.88 -23.47 16.27
CA PRO A 24 24.70 -23.68 15.10
C PRO A 24 24.37 -22.64 14.01
N ALA A 25 25.40 -22.15 13.34
CA ALA A 25 25.30 -21.05 12.36
C ALA A 25 24.26 -21.28 11.25
N ASP A 26 23.87 -22.52 11.02
CA ASP A 26 22.90 -22.92 9.99
C ASP A 26 21.42 -22.70 10.39
N THR A 27 21.12 -22.46 11.68
CA THR A 27 19.73 -22.17 12.11
C THR A 27 19.28 -20.76 11.83
N VAL A 28 20.20 -19.84 11.49
CA VAL A 28 19.90 -18.43 11.16
C VAL A 28 19.37 -18.28 9.72
N THR A 29 19.54 -19.30 8.88
CA THR A 29 19.20 -19.26 7.45
C THR A 29 17.95 -20.07 7.07
N GLN A 30 17.33 -20.77 8.02
CA GLN A 30 16.10 -21.50 7.70
C GLN A 30 14.93 -20.53 7.45
N PRO A 31 14.21 -20.67 6.32
CA PRO A 31 12.96 -19.96 6.12
C PRO A 31 11.99 -20.31 7.25
N LEU A 32 11.36 -19.31 7.84
CA LEU A 32 10.29 -19.53 8.81
C LEU A 32 9.31 -20.53 8.24
N ALA A 33 9.11 -21.65 8.93
CA ALA A 33 8.09 -22.62 8.56
C ALA A 33 6.75 -21.87 8.45
N VAL A 34 6.20 -21.84 7.25
CA VAL A 34 4.87 -21.28 7.00
C VAL A 34 3.89 -22.28 7.62
N VAL A 35 3.57 -22.09 8.90
CA VAL A 35 2.49 -22.81 9.55
C VAL A 35 1.19 -22.38 8.88
N SER A 36 0.78 -23.12 7.87
CA SER A 36 -0.46 -22.98 7.15
C SER A 36 -1.60 -23.65 7.94
N GLU A 37 -1.82 -23.21 9.18
CA GLU A 37 -3.09 -23.50 9.83
C GLU A 37 -4.17 -22.63 9.21
N LYS A 38 -5.11 -23.25 8.51
CA LYS A 38 -6.35 -22.61 8.08
C LYS A 38 -7.15 -22.27 9.33
N LEU A 39 -6.97 -21.05 9.83
CA LEU A 39 -7.78 -20.53 10.94
C LEU A 39 -9.26 -20.51 10.50
N PRO A 40 -10.17 -21.09 11.29
CA PRO A 40 -11.59 -21.06 10.98
C PRO A 40 -12.09 -19.61 10.89
N TRP A 41 -13.05 -19.34 10.02
CA TRP A 41 -13.62 -18.00 9.75
C TRP A 41 -14.06 -17.23 11.01
N ARG A 42 -14.41 -17.95 12.09
CA ARG A 42 -14.73 -17.37 13.41
C ARG A 42 -13.59 -16.57 14.04
N HIS A 43 -12.35 -16.77 13.61
CA HIS A 43 -11.17 -16.07 14.12
C HIS A 43 -10.78 -14.84 13.27
N THR A 44 -11.50 -14.55 12.18
CA THR A 44 -11.18 -13.45 11.26
C THR A 44 -11.20 -12.07 11.93
N PHE A 45 -12.01 -11.89 12.97
CA PHE A 45 -12.18 -10.63 13.69
C PHE A 45 -11.83 -10.74 15.18
N ILE A 46 -10.98 -11.68 15.56
CA ILE A 46 -10.67 -11.95 16.98
C ILE A 46 -10.00 -10.76 17.69
N SER A 47 -9.24 -9.92 16.94
CA SER A 47 -8.62 -8.70 17.49
C SER A 47 -9.66 -7.67 17.96
N LEU A 48 -10.87 -7.67 17.42
CA LEU A 48 -11.96 -6.78 17.88
C LEU A 48 -12.49 -7.13 19.27
N LYS A 49 -12.08 -8.27 19.85
CA LYS A 49 -12.36 -8.58 21.27
C LYS A 49 -11.58 -7.66 22.22
N VAL A 50 -10.48 -7.05 21.78
CA VAL A 50 -9.74 -6.05 22.55
C VAL A 50 -10.51 -4.73 22.50
N PRO A 51 -11.02 -4.20 23.65
CA PRO A 51 -11.89 -3.04 23.66
C PRO A 51 -11.24 -1.79 23.03
N ASN A 52 -9.98 -1.51 23.36
CA ASN A 52 -9.24 -0.39 22.79
C ASN A 52 -9.07 -0.51 21.28
N PHE A 53 -8.78 -1.73 20.79
CA PHE A 53 -8.63 -1.93 19.34
C PHE A 53 -9.96 -1.82 18.59
N ARG A 54 -11.07 -2.28 19.21
CA ARG A 54 -12.40 -2.13 18.62
C ARG A 54 -12.80 -0.67 18.43
N ILE A 55 -12.59 0.16 19.47
CA ILE A 55 -12.84 1.61 19.38
C ILE A 55 -11.98 2.24 18.28
N PHE A 56 -10.68 1.93 18.29
CA PHE A 56 -9.73 2.41 17.30
C PHE A 56 -10.12 1.96 15.87
N ALA A 57 -10.47 0.70 15.66
CA ALA A 57 -10.81 0.15 14.34
C ALA A 57 -12.05 0.82 13.73
N ILE A 58 -13.08 1.10 14.54
CA ILE A 58 -14.28 1.83 14.08
C ILE A 58 -13.92 3.25 13.67
N GLY A 59 -13.18 3.99 14.51
CA GLY A 59 -12.76 5.34 14.18
C GLY A 59 -11.84 5.41 12.98
N HIS A 60 -10.94 4.45 12.89
CA HIS A 60 -10.04 4.33 11.73
C HIS A 60 -10.81 4.02 10.44
N PHE A 61 -11.84 3.18 10.47
CA PHE A 61 -12.67 2.90 9.30
C PHE A 61 -13.37 4.16 8.78
N ILE A 62 -13.98 4.93 9.68
CA ILE A 62 -14.62 6.22 9.34
C ILE A 62 -13.59 7.20 8.77
N ALA A 63 -12.42 7.33 9.41
CA ALA A 63 -11.35 8.21 8.96
C ALA A 63 -10.80 7.82 7.58
N VAL A 64 -10.65 6.52 7.29
CA VAL A 64 -10.15 6.06 5.98
C VAL A 64 -11.16 6.36 4.88
N ILE A 65 -12.44 6.15 5.10
CA ILE A 65 -13.49 6.53 4.13
C ILE A 65 -13.41 8.04 3.86
N ALA A 66 -13.37 8.85 4.91
CA ALA A 66 -13.37 10.31 4.80
C ALA A 66 -12.11 10.86 4.11
N ILE A 67 -10.93 10.28 4.35
CA ILE A 67 -9.70 10.72 3.68
C ILE A 67 -9.69 10.36 2.19
N TRP A 68 -10.21 9.19 1.80
CA TRP A 68 -10.37 8.84 0.39
C TRP A 68 -11.39 9.74 -0.30
N MET A 69 -12.50 10.03 0.37
CA MET A 69 -13.51 10.96 -0.11
C MET A 69 -12.93 12.36 -0.30
N GLN A 70 -12.16 12.89 0.66
CA GLN A 70 -11.49 14.18 0.54
C GLN A 70 -10.53 14.22 -0.64
N ARG A 71 -9.72 13.17 -0.86
CA ARG A 71 -8.77 13.14 -1.99
C ARG A 71 -9.50 13.29 -3.32
N ILE A 72 -10.54 12.52 -3.53
CA ILE A 72 -11.36 12.59 -4.76
C ILE A 72 -11.99 13.97 -4.93
N ALA A 73 -12.55 14.54 -3.85
CA ALA A 73 -13.13 15.88 -3.88
C ALA A 73 -12.08 16.96 -4.15
N GLN A 74 -10.88 16.81 -3.61
CA GLN A 74 -9.78 17.74 -3.80
C GLN A 74 -9.25 17.72 -5.24
N ASP A 75 -9.04 16.53 -5.81
CA ASP A 75 -8.57 16.36 -7.18
C ASP A 75 -9.60 16.94 -8.18
N TRP A 76 -10.88 16.63 -7.97
CA TRP A 76 -11.97 17.15 -8.78
C TRP A 76 -12.11 18.69 -8.69
N MET A 77 -12.02 19.22 -7.47
CA MET A 77 -12.09 20.66 -7.25
C MET A 77 -10.95 21.40 -7.95
N VAL A 78 -9.73 20.88 -7.90
CA VAL A 78 -8.59 21.48 -8.62
C VAL A 78 -8.82 21.47 -10.11
N LEU A 79 -9.35 20.37 -10.67
CA LEU A 79 -9.68 20.30 -12.08
C LEU A 79 -10.70 21.37 -12.48
N GLN A 80 -11.77 21.53 -11.69
CA GLN A 80 -12.80 22.55 -11.95
C GLN A 80 -12.31 24.00 -11.82
N LEU A 81 -11.43 24.27 -10.85
CA LEU A 81 -10.90 25.61 -10.63
C LEU A 81 -9.87 26.02 -11.69
N SER A 82 -9.05 25.07 -12.15
CA SER A 82 -7.93 25.36 -13.05
C SER A 82 -8.19 25.01 -14.51
N GLY A 83 -9.12 24.09 -14.81
CA GLY A 83 -9.29 23.49 -16.13
C GLY A 83 -8.09 22.64 -16.55
N SER A 84 -7.13 22.35 -15.67
CA SER A 84 -5.85 21.70 -15.99
C SER A 84 -5.69 20.38 -15.26
N VAL A 85 -5.47 19.31 -16.04
CA VAL A 85 -5.14 17.99 -15.51
C VAL A 85 -3.74 17.98 -14.87
N THR A 86 -2.84 18.81 -15.39
CA THR A 86 -1.51 19.03 -14.80
C THR A 86 -1.61 19.57 -13.37
N ALA A 87 -2.54 20.49 -13.11
CA ALA A 87 -2.77 21.04 -11.77
C ALA A 87 -3.23 19.96 -10.78
N VAL A 88 -4.07 19.00 -11.22
CA VAL A 88 -4.44 17.84 -10.41
C VAL A 88 -3.20 16.99 -10.11
N GLY A 89 -2.37 16.74 -11.12
CA GLY A 89 -1.10 16.01 -10.95
C GLY A 89 -0.16 16.67 -9.94
N ILE A 90 -0.05 18.00 -9.96
CA ILE A 90 0.75 18.78 -9.00
C ILE A 90 0.18 18.63 -7.58
N THR A 91 -1.15 18.62 -7.42
CA THR A 91 -1.79 18.36 -6.13
C THR A 91 -1.36 17.01 -5.55
N VAL A 92 -1.40 15.96 -6.37
CA VAL A 92 -0.94 14.61 -5.99
C VAL A 92 0.55 14.63 -5.62
N ALA A 93 1.40 15.31 -6.40
CA ALA A 93 2.82 15.45 -6.07
C ALA A 93 3.03 16.10 -4.71
N LEU A 94 2.35 17.20 -4.42
CA LEU A 94 2.44 17.91 -3.15
C LEU A 94 1.99 17.07 -1.95
N GLN A 95 1.00 16.19 -2.13
CA GLN A 95 0.58 15.25 -1.09
C GLN A 95 1.65 14.20 -0.74
N PHE A 96 2.42 13.73 -1.74
CA PHE A 96 3.38 12.65 -1.56
C PHE A 96 4.84 13.11 -1.40
N MET A 97 5.18 14.32 -1.87
CA MET A 97 6.53 14.89 -1.81
C MET A 97 7.11 14.92 -0.39
N PRO A 98 6.39 15.36 0.67
CA PRO A 98 6.92 15.32 2.02
C PRO A 98 7.32 13.92 2.47
N SER A 99 6.54 12.89 2.10
CA SER A 99 6.83 11.50 2.45
C SER A 99 8.06 10.96 1.71
N LEU A 100 8.31 11.41 0.49
CA LEU A 100 9.51 11.05 -0.28
C LEU A 100 10.79 11.55 0.42
N PHE A 101 10.80 12.81 0.83
CA PHE A 101 11.99 13.42 1.44
C PHE A 101 12.11 13.11 2.93
N LEU A 102 11.00 13.18 3.67
CA LEU A 102 10.99 13.13 5.13
C LEU A 102 10.50 11.79 5.71
N GLY A 103 10.12 10.82 4.88
CA GLY A 103 9.65 9.51 5.35
C GLY A 103 10.55 8.83 6.38
N PRO A 104 11.89 8.78 6.18
CA PRO A 104 12.81 8.21 7.17
C PRO A 104 12.81 8.94 8.52
N TRP A 105 12.65 10.28 8.52
CA TRP A 105 12.55 11.08 9.76
C TRP A 105 11.21 10.89 10.46
N GLY A 106 10.10 10.73 9.72
CA GLY A 106 8.79 10.44 10.29
C GLY A 106 8.80 9.17 11.14
N GLY A 107 9.42 8.09 10.64
CA GLY A 107 9.60 6.86 11.41
C GLY A 107 10.45 7.07 12.68
N MET A 108 11.50 7.90 12.59
CA MET A 108 12.38 8.19 13.73
C MET A 108 11.66 8.99 14.84
N ILE A 109 10.81 9.94 14.46
CA ILE A 109 9.98 10.71 15.39
C ILE A 109 8.92 9.79 16.01
N ALA A 110 8.28 8.94 15.19
CA ALA A 110 7.32 7.98 15.69
C ALA A 110 7.91 7.00 16.73
N ASP A 111 9.20 6.63 16.60
CA ASP A 111 9.88 5.76 17.57
C ASP A 111 10.15 6.47 18.91
N ARG A 112 10.43 7.79 18.89
CA ARG A 112 10.83 8.55 20.09
C ARG A 112 9.67 9.00 20.98
N PHE A 113 8.53 9.35 20.39
CA PHE A 113 7.42 9.95 21.10
C PHE A 113 6.26 8.96 21.27
N ALA A 114 5.37 9.24 22.24
CA ALA A 114 4.17 8.45 22.46
C ALA A 114 3.26 8.50 21.22
N LYS A 115 3.03 7.35 20.57
CA LYS A 115 2.30 7.22 19.29
C LYS A 115 0.91 7.83 19.38
N ARG A 116 0.21 7.63 20.52
CA ARG A 116 -1.08 8.24 20.77
C ARG A 116 -1.04 9.77 20.69
N LYS A 117 0.00 10.43 21.26
CA LYS A 117 0.14 11.89 21.21
C LYS A 117 0.40 12.35 19.78
N ILE A 118 1.28 11.67 19.05
CA ILE A 118 1.54 11.97 17.64
C ILE A 118 0.24 11.90 16.83
N LEU A 119 -0.53 10.81 16.97
CA LEU A 119 -1.79 10.63 16.25
C LEU A 119 -2.82 11.71 16.59
N ILE A 120 -2.94 12.11 17.86
CA ILE A 120 -3.84 13.21 18.27
C ILE A 120 -3.42 14.50 17.57
N ILE A 121 -2.13 14.86 17.59
CA ILE A 121 -1.62 16.09 16.94
C ILE A 121 -1.86 16.04 15.43
N CYS A 122 -1.53 14.92 14.78
CA CYS A 122 -1.72 14.73 13.33
C CYS A 122 -3.19 14.83 12.93
N GLN A 123 -4.09 14.16 13.67
CA GLN A 123 -5.52 14.20 13.36
C GLN A 123 -6.15 15.55 13.67
N SER A 124 -5.68 16.26 14.70
CA SER A 124 -6.12 17.65 14.98
C SER A 124 -5.66 18.60 13.87
N ALA A 125 -4.41 18.48 13.41
CA ALA A 125 -3.91 19.27 12.29
C ALA A 125 -4.68 18.97 11.00
N ALA A 126 -4.93 17.70 10.71
CA ALA A 126 -5.74 17.29 9.56
C ALA A 126 -7.17 17.82 9.63
N ALA A 127 -7.79 17.81 10.83
CA ALA A 127 -9.13 18.39 11.06
C ALA A 127 -9.17 19.89 10.74
N VAL A 128 -8.18 20.65 11.23
CA VAL A 128 -8.07 22.09 10.97
C VAL A 128 -7.88 22.37 9.48
N LEU A 129 -6.98 21.64 8.81
CA LEU A 129 -6.73 21.81 7.38
C LEU A 129 -7.96 21.44 6.53
N ALA A 130 -8.67 20.37 6.88
CA ALA A 130 -9.91 19.97 6.21
C ALA A 130 -11.03 20.98 6.47
N ALA A 131 -11.17 21.49 7.69
CA ALA A 131 -12.15 22.52 8.02
C ALA A 131 -11.86 23.84 7.28
N LEU A 132 -10.59 24.26 7.21
CA LEU A 132 -10.18 25.43 6.43
C LEU A 132 -10.57 25.27 4.96
N LEU A 133 -10.27 24.13 4.36
CA LEU A 133 -10.62 23.85 2.96
C LEU A 133 -12.15 23.80 2.76
N ALA A 134 -12.90 23.26 3.73
CA ALA A 134 -14.35 23.28 3.72
C ALA A 134 -14.92 24.70 3.74
N VAL A 135 -14.42 25.56 4.64
CA VAL A 135 -14.87 26.96 4.75
C VAL A 135 -14.55 27.73 3.48
N LEU A 136 -13.34 27.60 2.94
CA LEU A 136 -12.94 28.26 1.69
C LEU A 136 -13.81 27.80 0.51
N SER A 137 -14.11 26.51 0.43
CA SER A 137 -14.94 25.94 -0.64
C SER A 137 -16.40 26.37 -0.51
N LEU A 138 -16.99 26.30 0.67
CA LEU A 138 -18.39 26.70 0.92
C LEU A 138 -18.61 28.21 0.77
N SER A 139 -17.60 29.02 1.10
CA SER A 139 -17.63 30.47 0.90
C SER A 139 -17.33 30.93 -0.54
N GLN A 140 -17.08 29.97 -1.45
CA GLN A 140 -16.71 30.23 -2.85
C GLN A 140 -15.43 31.10 -3.01
N ARG A 141 -14.53 31.08 -2.00
CA ARG A 141 -13.27 31.82 -2.00
C ARG A 141 -12.05 30.96 -2.21
N VAL A 142 -12.26 29.67 -2.54
CA VAL A 142 -11.18 28.74 -2.78
C VAL A 142 -10.50 29.04 -4.10
N GLU A 143 -9.16 29.05 -4.09
CA GLU A 143 -8.30 29.15 -5.26
C GLU A 143 -7.34 27.96 -5.30
N VAL A 144 -6.77 27.65 -6.45
CA VAL A 144 -5.89 26.48 -6.65
C VAL A 144 -4.71 26.47 -5.67
N TRP A 145 -4.10 27.61 -5.40
CA TRP A 145 -2.97 27.69 -4.47
C TRP A 145 -3.34 27.34 -3.02
N HIS A 146 -4.57 27.65 -2.57
CA HIS A 146 -5.06 27.21 -1.25
C HIS A 146 -5.04 25.68 -1.15
N VAL A 147 -5.50 25.01 -2.24
CA VAL A 147 -5.51 23.55 -2.29
C VAL A 147 -4.10 23.00 -2.28
N TYR A 148 -3.16 23.60 -3.02
CA TYR A 148 -1.76 23.21 -3.04
C TYR A 148 -1.09 23.31 -1.66
N VAL A 149 -1.28 24.42 -0.96
CA VAL A 149 -0.72 24.60 0.39
C VAL A 149 -1.30 23.60 1.37
N ILE A 150 -2.62 23.36 1.32
CA ILE A 150 -3.28 22.38 2.19
C ILE A 150 -2.85 20.96 1.83
N ALA A 151 -2.71 20.61 0.55
CA ALA A 151 -2.21 19.32 0.09
C ALA A 151 -0.80 19.04 0.60
N LEU A 152 0.09 20.01 0.50
CA LEU A 152 1.45 19.93 1.03
C LEU A 152 1.46 19.78 2.55
N ALA A 153 0.64 20.55 3.27
CA ALA A 153 0.52 20.48 4.73
C ALA A 153 -0.01 19.10 5.19
N LEU A 154 -1.02 18.55 4.50
CA LEU A 154 -1.51 17.19 4.73
C LEU A 154 -0.44 16.13 4.42
N GLY A 155 0.39 16.37 3.42
CA GLY A 155 1.56 15.55 3.13
C GLY A 155 2.52 15.46 4.34
N PHE A 156 2.85 16.59 4.98
CA PHE A 156 3.67 16.60 6.21
C PHE A 156 2.98 15.87 7.37
N VAL A 157 1.67 16.04 7.54
CA VAL A 157 0.91 15.28 8.55
C VAL A 157 1.04 13.78 8.30
N THR A 158 0.93 13.33 7.05
CA THR A 158 1.01 11.93 6.66
C THR A 158 2.38 11.30 6.96
N VAL A 159 3.48 12.06 6.85
CA VAL A 159 4.84 11.60 7.20
C VAL A 159 4.92 11.08 8.63
N LEU A 160 4.20 11.71 9.56
CA LEU A 160 4.19 11.34 10.97
C LEU A 160 3.06 10.37 11.32
N ASP A 161 1.88 10.57 10.75
CA ASP A 161 0.68 9.75 11.04
C ASP A 161 0.87 8.28 10.64
N GLN A 162 1.37 8.00 9.44
CA GLN A 162 1.46 6.64 8.93
C GLN A 162 2.35 5.71 9.78
N PRO A 163 3.62 6.05 10.08
CA PRO A 163 4.45 5.18 10.89
C PRO A 163 3.96 5.09 12.34
N ALA A 164 3.48 6.20 12.93
CA ALA A 164 2.92 6.20 14.27
C ALA A 164 1.71 5.27 14.38
N ARG A 165 0.81 5.29 13.39
CA ARG A 165 -0.38 4.44 13.32
C ARG A 165 -0.03 2.96 13.23
N GLN A 166 0.94 2.57 12.40
CA GLN A 166 1.37 1.17 12.26
C GLN A 166 1.91 0.61 13.58
N VAL A 167 2.74 1.39 14.30
CA VAL A 167 3.25 0.98 15.61
C VAL A 167 2.14 0.97 16.65
N PHE A 168 1.23 1.93 16.62
CA PHE A 168 0.13 2.05 17.58
C PHE A 168 -0.84 0.86 17.53
N VAL A 169 -1.09 0.30 16.34
CA VAL A 169 -1.89 -0.93 16.20
C VAL A 169 -1.26 -2.07 17.01
N ASN A 170 0.08 -2.20 17.01
CA ASN A 170 0.78 -3.19 17.82
C ASN A 170 0.62 -2.92 19.33
N GLU A 171 0.73 -1.66 19.73
CA GLU A 171 0.54 -1.25 21.15
C GLU A 171 -0.89 -1.51 21.65
N LEU A 172 -1.90 -1.48 20.75
CA LEU A 172 -3.29 -1.74 21.12
C LEU A 172 -3.61 -3.21 21.37
N VAL A 173 -3.05 -4.13 20.59
CA VAL A 173 -3.45 -5.55 20.60
C VAL A 173 -2.40 -6.49 21.19
N GLY A 174 -1.15 -6.04 21.29
CA GLY A 174 -0.02 -6.88 21.68
C GLY A 174 0.30 -8.00 20.66
N PRO A 175 1.34 -8.82 20.93
CA PRO A 175 1.84 -9.82 19.99
C PRO A 175 0.81 -10.88 19.60
N LYS A 176 -0.06 -11.28 20.53
CA LYS A 176 -1.04 -12.37 20.36
C LYS A 176 -2.03 -12.12 19.22
N TYR A 177 -2.51 -10.89 19.06
CA TYR A 177 -3.55 -10.54 18.09
C TYR A 177 -3.04 -9.68 16.94
N LEU A 178 -1.72 -9.36 16.91
CA LEU A 178 -1.12 -8.45 15.95
C LEU A 178 -1.38 -8.84 14.49
N ARG A 179 -1.20 -10.10 14.13
CA ARG A 179 -1.43 -10.59 12.76
C ARG A 179 -2.87 -10.34 12.31
N ASN A 180 -3.84 -10.59 13.19
CA ASN A 180 -5.25 -10.37 12.90
C ASN A 180 -5.57 -8.87 12.82
N ALA A 181 -5.04 -8.04 13.71
CA ALA A 181 -5.23 -6.59 13.70
C ALA A 181 -4.67 -5.94 12.42
N ILE A 182 -3.50 -6.39 11.93
CA ILE A 182 -2.94 -5.96 10.65
C ILE A 182 -3.87 -6.33 9.50
N SER A 183 -4.45 -7.54 9.51
CA SER A 183 -5.41 -7.96 8.50
C SER A 183 -6.67 -7.10 8.49
N VAL A 184 -7.25 -6.82 9.67
CA VAL A 184 -8.41 -5.93 9.84
C VAL A 184 -8.08 -4.52 9.32
N ASN A 185 -6.91 -3.97 9.69
CA ASN A 185 -6.48 -2.66 9.23
C ASN A 185 -6.31 -2.58 7.71
N SER A 186 -5.75 -3.63 7.09
CA SER A 186 -5.61 -3.72 5.62
C SER A 186 -6.98 -3.80 4.93
N THR A 187 -7.91 -4.57 5.49
CA THR A 187 -9.30 -4.66 4.99
C THR A 187 -10.01 -3.31 5.10
N THR A 188 -9.84 -2.61 6.23
CA THR A 188 -10.35 -1.25 6.44
C THR A 188 -9.86 -0.29 5.35
N PHE A 189 -8.56 -0.32 5.03
CA PHE A 189 -7.98 0.54 4.01
C PHE A 189 -8.57 0.25 2.61
N GLN A 190 -8.75 -1.03 2.26
CA GLN A 190 -9.33 -1.43 0.97
C GLN A 190 -10.82 -1.06 0.85
N LEU A 191 -11.58 -1.29 1.91
CA LEU A 191 -13.00 -0.91 1.94
C LEU A 191 -13.18 0.61 1.91
N GLY A 192 -12.34 1.36 2.60
CA GLY A 192 -12.35 2.82 2.55
C GLY A 192 -12.02 3.34 1.15
N GLY A 193 -11.05 2.71 0.47
CA GLY A 193 -10.71 3.02 -0.93
C GLY A 193 -11.86 2.73 -1.92
N LEU A 194 -12.78 1.83 -1.59
CA LEU A 194 -13.98 1.55 -2.38
C LEU A 194 -15.13 2.52 -2.04
N ILE A 195 -15.43 2.64 -0.76
CA ILE A 195 -16.60 3.40 -0.26
C ILE A 195 -16.35 4.92 -0.39
N GLY A 196 -15.12 5.37 -0.08
CA GLY A 196 -14.76 6.80 -0.08
C GLY A 196 -15.00 7.48 -1.43
N PRO A 197 -14.42 6.99 -2.55
CA PRO A 197 -14.67 7.55 -3.87
C PRO A 197 -16.13 7.50 -4.31
N ALA A 198 -16.86 6.43 -4.00
CA ALA A 198 -18.28 6.32 -4.31
C ALA A 198 -19.10 7.39 -3.57
N LEU A 199 -18.84 7.57 -2.26
CA LEU A 199 -19.47 8.64 -1.48
C LEU A 199 -19.03 10.03 -1.95
N ALA A 200 -17.77 10.20 -2.36
CA ALA A 200 -17.30 11.45 -2.93
C ALA A 200 -18.08 11.83 -4.18
N GLY A 201 -18.27 10.89 -5.12
CA GLY A 201 -19.04 11.12 -6.33
C GLY A 201 -20.47 11.60 -6.03
N VAL A 202 -21.15 10.96 -5.08
CA VAL A 202 -22.52 11.35 -4.65
C VAL A 202 -22.51 12.72 -3.97
N LEU A 203 -21.61 12.97 -3.03
CA LEU A 203 -21.54 14.26 -2.32
C LEU A 203 -21.17 15.42 -3.24
N LEU A 204 -20.21 15.21 -4.16
CA LEU A 204 -19.77 16.23 -5.10
C LEU A 204 -20.91 16.65 -6.04
N THR A 205 -21.72 15.69 -6.52
CA THR A 205 -22.85 15.99 -7.42
C THR A 205 -24.02 16.62 -6.68
N ALA A 206 -24.30 16.19 -5.44
CA ALA A 206 -25.47 16.64 -4.69
C ALA A 206 -25.23 17.96 -3.93
N LEU A 207 -24.06 18.13 -3.32
CA LEU A 207 -23.78 19.19 -2.35
C LEU A 207 -22.49 19.97 -2.64
N GLY A 208 -21.64 19.46 -3.50
CA GLY A 208 -20.34 20.08 -3.82
C GLY A 208 -19.20 19.63 -2.91
N ALA A 209 -17.96 20.02 -3.29
CA ALA A 209 -16.72 19.58 -2.65
C ALA A 209 -16.59 20.04 -1.18
N GLY A 210 -17.11 21.20 -0.84
CA GLY A 210 -17.03 21.74 0.53
C GLY A 210 -17.59 20.82 1.59
N TRP A 211 -18.66 20.10 1.31
CA TRP A 211 -19.27 19.14 2.23
C TRP A 211 -18.44 17.88 2.41
N ALA A 212 -17.72 17.44 1.38
CA ALA A 212 -16.79 16.34 1.50
C ALA A 212 -15.61 16.68 2.45
N PHE A 213 -15.11 17.91 2.37
CA PHE A 213 -14.07 18.41 3.29
C PHE A 213 -14.60 18.57 4.71
N ALA A 214 -15.82 19.09 4.88
CA ALA A 214 -16.46 19.20 6.20
C ALA A 214 -16.65 17.83 6.85
N ALA A 215 -17.11 16.84 6.09
CA ALA A 215 -17.26 15.47 6.57
C ALA A 215 -15.92 14.86 7.01
N ASN A 216 -14.82 15.12 6.28
CA ASN A 216 -13.50 14.69 6.72
C ASN A 216 -13.00 15.42 7.97
N ALA A 217 -13.28 16.71 8.12
CA ALA A 217 -12.97 17.45 9.35
C ALA A 217 -13.66 16.82 10.57
N VAL A 218 -14.95 16.50 10.44
CA VAL A 218 -15.73 15.81 11.49
C VAL A 218 -15.15 14.41 11.78
N ALA A 219 -14.78 13.65 10.75
CA ALA A 219 -14.18 12.32 10.92
C ALA A 219 -12.82 12.40 11.65
N CYS A 220 -11.99 13.40 11.34
CA CYS A 220 -10.74 13.64 12.06
C CYS A 220 -10.99 14.02 13.53
N CYS A 221 -11.95 14.91 13.81
CA CYS A 221 -12.35 15.24 15.19
C CYS A 221 -12.88 14.01 15.95
N SER A 222 -13.68 13.18 15.30
CA SER A 222 -14.17 11.91 15.87
C SER A 222 -13.01 10.97 16.20
N THR A 223 -12.00 10.90 15.35
CA THR A 223 -10.78 10.10 15.59
C THR A 223 -10.00 10.64 16.78
N VAL A 224 -9.86 11.96 16.93
CA VAL A 224 -9.23 12.58 18.11
C VAL A 224 -10.01 12.21 19.37
N ALA A 225 -11.35 12.35 19.37
CA ALA A 225 -12.18 11.99 20.51
C ALA A 225 -12.01 10.50 20.89
N MET A 226 -12.01 9.61 19.91
CA MET A 226 -11.78 8.18 20.15
C MET A 226 -10.39 7.90 20.73
N LEU A 227 -9.34 8.56 20.23
CA LEU A 227 -7.99 8.44 20.76
C LEU A 227 -7.90 8.95 22.22
N LEU A 228 -8.70 9.94 22.59
CA LEU A 228 -8.76 10.46 23.97
C LEU A 228 -9.47 9.53 24.94
N ILE A 229 -10.45 8.73 24.46
CA ILE A 229 -11.21 7.77 25.27
C ILE A 229 -10.42 6.48 25.54
N LEU A 230 -9.42 6.13 24.72
CA LEU A 230 -8.65 4.89 24.89
C LEU A 230 -7.98 4.80 26.27
N ARG A 231 -8.10 3.66 26.91
CA ARG A 231 -7.49 3.36 28.23
C ARG A 231 -5.98 3.18 28.08
N LYS A 232 -5.20 4.03 28.77
CA LYS A 232 -3.73 4.06 28.67
C LYS A 232 -3.07 2.86 29.33
N ASP A 233 -3.66 2.37 30.39
CA ASP A 233 -3.22 1.24 31.22
C ASP A 233 -3.21 -0.11 30.46
N GLN A 234 -3.96 -0.20 29.37
CA GLN A 234 -4.06 -1.40 28.53
C GLN A 234 -3.14 -1.37 27.30
N LEU A 235 -2.27 -0.40 27.17
CA LEU A 235 -1.36 -0.28 26.02
C LEU A 235 -0.06 -1.08 26.24
N HIS A 236 0.31 -1.88 25.23
CA HIS A 236 1.56 -2.63 25.19
C HIS A 236 2.66 -1.77 24.58
N LEU A 237 3.31 -0.94 25.41
CA LEU A 237 4.31 0.02 24.93
C LEU A 237 5.48 -0.69 24.23
N SER A 238 5.75 -0.27 22.99
CA SER A 238 6.88 -0.75 22.20
C SER A 238 8.18 -0.08 22.64
N GLN A 239 9.25 -0.87 22.84
CA GLN A 239 10.58 -0.32 23.15
C GLN A 239 11.22 0.29 21.90
N PRO A 240 11.89 1.46 22.02
CA PRO A 240 12.61 2.07 20.90
C PRO A 240 13.73 1.16 20.39
N THR A 241 13.82 0.98 19.09
CA THR A 241 14.87 0.17 18.46
C THR A 241 16.10 1.05 18.19
N PRO A 242 17.32 0.70 18.67
CA PRO A 242 18.52 1.49 18.42
C PRO A 242 18.89 1.46 16.93
N ARG A 243 19.15 2.62 16.34
CA ARG A 243 19.56 2.78 14.94
C ARG A 243 21.05 3.16 14.82
N LYS A 244 21.78 2.54 13.87
CA LYS A 244 23.17 2.84 13.53
C LYS A 244 23.21 3.76 12.28
N LYS A 245 24.24 4.63 12.18
CA LYS A 245 24.49 5.45 10.99
C LYS A 245 24.87 4.56 9.78
N GLY A 246 24.50 4.96 8.55
CA GLY A 246 24.84 4.23 7.32
C GLY A 246 23.87 3.13 6.88
N MET A 247 22.78 2.91 7.60
CA MET A 247 21.83 1.82 7.39
C MET A 247 21.11 1.84 6.03
N LEU A 248 20.86 3.03 5.45
CA LEU A 248 20.17 3.15 4.16
C LEU A 248 21.04 2.68 3.00
N ARG A 249 22.33 3.05 2.98
CA ARG A 249 23.29 2.63 1.94
C ARG A 249 23.48 1.12 1.94
N GLU A 250 23.59 0.53 3.13
CA GLU A 250 23.68 -0.92 3.29
C GLU A 250 22.43 -1.63 2.74
N GLY A 251 21.24 -1.11 3.07
CA GLY A 251 19.97 -1.63 2.53
C GLY A 251 19.88 -1.54 1.01
N LEU A 252 20.34 -0.42 0.42
CA LEU A 252 20.37 -0.22 -1.03
C LEU A 252 21.33 -1.20 -1.73
N ASN A 253 22.57 -1.30 -1.25
CA ASN A 253 23.56 -2.21 -1.82
C ASN A 253 23.07 -3.67 -1.73
N TYR A 254 22.47 -4.05 -0.60
CA TYR A 254 21.88 -5.38 -0.43
C TYR A 254 20.72 -5.64 -1.40
N ALA A 255 19.85 -4.67 -1.61
CA ALA A 255 18.74 -4.81 -2.53
C ALA A 255 19.19 -4.95 -3.98
N LEU A 256 20.20 -4.16 -4.39
CA LEU A 256 20.78 -4.21 -5.74
C LEU A 256 21.56 -5.51 -5.99
N SER A 257 22.12 -6.13 -4.97
CA SER A 257 22.88 -7.41 -5.09
C SER A 257 21.99 -8.64 -5.27
N LYS A 258 20.68 -8.55 -4.86
CA LYS A 258 19.74 -9.68 -4.93
C LYS A 258 18.72 -9.53 -6.04
N PRO A 259 18.74 -10.37 -7.09
CA PRO A 259 17.77 -10.32 -8.21
C PRO A 259 16.31 -10.44 -7.75
N THR A 260 16.05 -11.21 -6.67
CA THR A 260 14.70 -11.38 -6.10
C THR A 260 14.15 -10.12 -5.42
N ILE A 261 15.00 -9.12 -5.16
CA ILE A 261 14.61 -7.81 -4.61
C ILE A 261 14.70 -6.75 -5.70
N TYR A 262 15.77 -6.75 -6.49
CA TYR A 262 16.04 -5.75 -7.53
C TYR A 262 14.92 -5.70 -8.60
N TRP A 263 14.50 -6.85 -9.16
CA TRP A 263 13.49 -6.87 -10.19
C TRP A 263 12.10 -6.40 -9.71
N PRO A 264 11.58 -6.86 -8.54
CA PRO A 264 10.37 -6.27 -7.97
C PRO A 264 10.47 -4.77 -7.72
N TRP A 265 11.62 -4.25 -7.29
CA TRP A 265 11.82 -2.81 -7.10
C TRP A 265 11.77 -2.04 -8.41
N LEU A 266 12.46 -2.55 -9.43
CA LEU A 266 12.47 -1.92 -10.76
C LEU A 266 11.04 -1.86 -11.32
N MET A 267 10.31 -2.98 -11.25
CA MET A 267 8.90 -3.02 -11.69
C MET A 267 8.01 -2.08 -10.86
N ALA A 268 8.23 -2.02 -9.53
CA ALA A 268 7.51 -1.09 -8.66
C ALA A 268 7.77 0.37 -9.04
N GLY A 269 8.99 0.72 -9.44
CA GLY A 269 9.34 2.05 -9.94
C GLY A 269 8.56 2.42 -11.20
N PHE A 270 8.56 1.54 -12.23
CA PHE A 270 7.78 1.78 -13.44
C PHE A 270 6.29 1.90 -13.17
N VAL A 271 5.73 0.99 -12.38
CA VAL A 271 4.29 1.02 -12.02
C VAL A 271 3.96 2.28 -11.21
N ALA A 272 4.81 2.68 -10.27
CA ALA A 272 4.57 3.84 -9.41
C ALA A 272 4.58 5.15 -10.18
N VAL A 273 5.56 5.33 -11.08
CA VAL A 273 5.68 6.56 -11.87
C VAL A 273 4.58 6.64 -12.93
N PHE A 274 4.35 5.58 -13.68
CA PHE A 274 3.47 5.64 -14.84
C PHE A 274 2.01 5.24 -14.53
N ALA A 275 1.77 4.23 -13.71
CA ALA A 275 0.45 3.63 -13.57
C ALA A 275 -0.27 3.93 -12.24
N MET A 276 0.45 4.29 -11.16
CA MET A 276 -0.22 4.62 -9.89
C MET A 276 -0.79 6.05 -9.81
N SER A 277 -0.48 6.91 -10.78
CA SER A 277 -1.10 8.23 -10.95
C SER A 277 -2.45 8.15 -11.71
N LEU A 278 -3.04 6.97 -11.77
CA LEU A 278 -4.32 6.71 -12.44
C LEU A 278 -5.46 7.67 -12.03
N PRO A 279 -5.65 8.06 -10.74
CA PRO A 279 -6.70 9.02 -10.37
C PRO A 279 -6.65 10.33 -11.15
N VAL A 280 -5.45 10.84 -11.48
CA VAL A 280 -5.28 12.05 -12.30
C VAL A 280 -5.86 11.84 -13.71
N LEU A 281 -5.59 10.67 -14.31
CA LEU A 281 -6.09 10.32 -15.63
C LEU A 281 -7.60 10.05 -15.63
N LEU A 282 -8.12 9.44 -14.54
CA LEU A 282 -9.56 9.22 -14.39
C LEU A 282 -10.35 10.53 -14.29
N ALA A 283 -9.75 11.57 -13.67
CA ALA A 283 -10.36 12.90 -13.64
C ALA A 283 -10.49 13.48 -15.07
N ALA A 284 -9.42 13.35 -15.89
CA ALA A 284 -9.45 13.78 -17.27
C ALA A 284 -10.47 13.00 -18.12
N PHE A 285 -10.58 11.68 -17.92
CA PHE A 285 -11.57 10.86 -18.63
C PHE A 285 -13.01 11.20 -18.24
N ALA A 286 -13.27 11.43 -16.94
CA ALA A 286 -14.59 11.78 -16.45
C ALA A 286 -15.07 13.14 -16.96
N ASP A 287 -14.16 14.10 -17.10
CA ASP A 287 -14.47 15.46 -17.53
C ASP A 287 -14.42 15.60 -19.06
N HIS A 288 -13.26 15.33 -19.69
CA HIS A 288 -13.01 15.65 -21.10
C HIS A 288 -13.45 14.58 -22.09
N VAL A 289 -13.58 13.28 -21.68
CA VAL A 289 -13.87 12.19 -22.62
C VAL A 289 -15.32 11.75 -22.53
N TYR A 290 -15.83 11.55 -21.30
CA TYR A 290 -17.18 11.00 -21.09
C TYR A 290 -18.19 12.03 -20.63
N ASP A 291 -17.78 13.26 -20.31
CA ASP A 291 -18.63 14.33 -19.77
C ASP A 291 -19.54 13.84 -18.61
N ALA A 292 -18.94 12.99 -17.75
CA ALA A 292 -19.65 12.28 -16.71
C ALA A 292 -19.58 13.00 -15.34
N GLY A 293 -18.88 14.14 -15.29
CA GLY A 293 -18.76 15.00 -14.15
C GLY A 293 -18.17 14.31 -12.91
N ALA A 294 -18.38 14.90 -11.75
CA ALA A 294 -17.87 14.42 -10.46
C ALA A 294 -18.37 13.03 -10.09
N GLY A 295 -19.63 12.71 -10.43
CA GLY A 295 -20.22 11.40 -10.21
C GLY A 295 -19.49 10.31 -10.99
N GLY A 296 -19.18 10.58 -12.26
CA GLY A 296 -18.38 9.70 -13.12
C GLY A 296 -16.98 9.49 -12.57
N TYR A 297 -16.32 10.54 -12.12
CA TYR A 297 -14.99 10.45 -11.51
C TYR A 297 -14.99 9.57 -10.25
N GLY A 298 -15.97 9.78 -9.35
CA GLY A 298 -16.14 8.94 -8.17
C GLY A 298 -16.41 7.48 -8.52
N LEU A 299 -17.29 7.22 -9.50
CA LEU A 299 -17.59 5.87 -9.98
C LEU A 299 -16.35 5.17 -10.54
N LEU A 300 -15.58 5.82 -11.41
CA LEU A 300 -14.38 5.22 -12.01
C LEU A 300 -13.36 4.83 -10.95
N ASN A 301 -13.11 5.69 -9.95
CA ASN A 301 -12.24 5.35 -8.81
C ASN A 301 -12.79 4.19 -7.97
N ALA A 302 -14.11 4.14 -7.74
CA ALA A 302 -14.75 3.03 -7.04
C ALA A 302 -14.61 1.70 -7.81
N MET A 303 -14.69 1.72 -9.15
CA MET A 303 -14.47 0.52 -9.98
C MET A 303 -13.04 -0.02 -9.86
N VAL A 304 -12.04 0.86 -9.90
CA VAL A 304 -10.63 0.46 -9.62
C VAL A 304 -10.51 -0.18 -8.24
N ALA A 305 -11.11 0.42 -7.22
CA ALA A 305 -11.05 -0.10 -5.85
C ALA A 305 -11.81 -1.42 -5.68
N LEU A 306 -12.92 -1.62 -6.38
CA LEU A 306 -13.64 -2.90 -6.42
C LEU A 306 -12.75 -4.01 -6.99
N GLY A 307 -12.05 -3.73 -8.09
CA GLY A 307 -11.06 -4.64 -8.65
C GLY A 307 -9.92 -4.93 -7.68
N ALA A 308 -9.41 -3.91 -7.01
CA ALA A 308 -8.36 -4.06 -6.00
C ALA A 308 -8.82 -4.94 -4.82
N LEU A 309 -10.07 -4.79 -4.35
CA LEU A 309 -10.64 -5.65 -3.32
C LEU A 309 -10.69 -7.12 -3.77
N ALA A 310 -11.16 -7.39 -4.99
CA ALA A 310 -11.14 -8.73 -5.57
C ALA A 310 -9.71 -9.30 -5.70
N GLY A 311 -8.74 -8.48 -6.12
CA GLY A 311 -7.32 -8.82 -6.18
C GLY A 311 -6.73 -9.12 -4.80
N ALA A 312 -7.12 -8.39 -3.76
CA ALA A 312 -6.73 -8.67 -2.38
C ALA A 312 -7.18 -10.07 -1.94
N VAL A 313 -8.44 -10.42 -2.17
CA VAL A 313 -8.98 -11.74 -1.85
C VAL A 313 -8.27 -12.84 -2.66
N ALA A 314 -8.05 -12.62 -3.97
CA ALA A 314 -7.35 -13.58 -4.81
C ALA A 314 -5.90 -13.80 -4.38
N SER A 315 -5.22 -12.74 -3.90
CA SER A 315 -3.83 -12.82 -3.45
C SER A 315 -3.65 -13.74 -2.24
N THR A 316 -4.67 -13.90 -1.38
CA THR A 316 -4.61 -14.79 -0.21
C THR A 316 -4.54 -16.27 -0.58
N ARG A 317 -5.03 -16.65 -1.77
CA ARG A 317 -5.00 -18.04 -2.29
C ARG A 317 -3.69 -18.40 -2.98
N ARG A 318 -2.76 -17.46 -3.11
CA ARG A 318 -1.47 -17.69 -3.78
C ARG A 318 -0.56 -18.55 -2.91
N ARG A 319 -0.31 -19.80 -3.35
CA ARG A 319 0.49 -20.81 -2.60
C ARG A 319 1.99 -20.57 -2.69
N GLN A 320 2.50 -20.07 -3.80
CA GLN A 320 3.94 -19.85 -4.04
C GLN A 320 4.20 -18.48 -4.69
N LEU A 321 5.13 -17.74 -4.12
CA LEU A 321 5.64 -16.50 -4.67
C LEU A 321 6.80 -16.83 -5.63
N ARG A 322 6.63 -16.47 -6.88
CA ARG A 322 7.67 -16.58 -7.90
C ARG A 322 7.84 -15.23 -8.57
N LEU A 323 9.06 -14.88 -8.96
CA LEU A 323 9.35 -13.61 -9.63
C LEU A 323 8.48 -13.43 -10.89
N ARG A 324 8.20 -14.51 -11.61
CA ARG A 324 7.26 -14.48 -12.74
C ARG A 324 5.88 -13.95 -12.39
N SER A 325 5.39 -14.20 -11.15
CA SER A 325 4.08 -13.70 -10.72
C SER A 325 4.08 -12.17 -10.55
N VAL A 326 5.20 -11.58 -10.13
CA VAL A 326 5.36 -10.12 -10.04
C VAL A 326 5.36 -9.53 -11.43
N VAL A 327 6.16 -10.08 -12.34
CA VAL A 327 6.29 -9.58 -13.73
C VAL A 327 4.98 -9.74 -14.50
N THR A 328 4.31 -10.90 -14.41
CA THR A 328 3.04 -11.12 -15.12
C THR A 328 1.92 -10.22 -14.61
N SER A 329 1.81 -10.03 -13.28
CA SER A 329 0.75 -9.14 -12.76
C SER A 329 1.00 -7.67 -13.10
N ALA A 330 2.26 -7.21 -13.14
CA ALA A 330 2.59 -5.86 -13.62
C ALA A 330 2.29 -5.69 -15.11
N GLY A 331 2.66 -6.69 -15.94
CA GLY A 331 2.38 -6.69 -17.36
C GLY A 331 0.88 -6.70 -17.68
N LEU A 332 0.09 -7.50 -16.95
CA LEU A 332 -1.37 -7.56 -17.11
C LEU A 332 -2.05 -6.27 -16.61
N TYR A 333 -1.52 -5.65 -15.55
CA TYR A 333 -1.99 -4.33 -15.12
C TYR A 333 -1.77 -3.29 -16.23
N GLY A 334 -0.55 -3.21 -16.76
CA GLY A 334 -0.25 -2.29 -17.87
C GLY A 334 -1.08 -2.59 -19.13
N LEU A 335 -1.27 -3.88 -19.48
CA LEU A 335 -2.10 -4.28 -20.61
C LEU A 335 -3.57 -3.85 -20.43
N MET A 336 -4.13 -4.00 -19.21
CA MET A 336 -5.51 -3.56 -18.94
C MET A 336 -5.66 -2.05 -19.09
N LEU A 337 -4.66 -1.26 -18.68
CA LEU A 337 -4.65 0.18 -18.93
C LEU A 337 -4.56 0.51 -20.44
N CYS A 338 -3.74 -0.20 -21.19
CA CYS A 338 -3.70 -0.03 -22.65
C CYS A 338 -5.05 -0.36 -23.30
N VAL A 339 -5.69 -1.45 -22.88
CA VAL A 339 -7.02 -1.83 -23.38
C VAL A 339 -8.04 -0.77 -23.00
N SER A 340 -8.00 -0.23 -21.79
CA SER A 340 -8.94 0.79 -21.34
C SER A 340 -8.85 2.08 -22.16
N SER A 341 -7.65 2.46 -22.63
CA SER A 341 -7.46 3.65 -23.47
C SER A 341 -8.23 3.60 -24.80
N LEU A 342 -8.63 2.41 -25.23
CA LEU A 342 -9.36 2.17 -26.50
C LEU A 342 -10.88 2.03 -26.28
N MET A 343 -11.37 2.14 -25.05
CA MET A 343 -12.79 1.89 -24.76
C MET A 343 -13.67 3.08 -25.19
N PRO A 344 -14.69 2.82 -26.04
CA PRO A 344 -15.49 3.90 -26.62
C PRO A 344 -16.54 4.47 -25.66
N THR A 345 -16.89 3.73 -24.60
CA THR A 345 -17.93 4.14 -23.65
C THR A 345 -17.46 4.01 -22.21
N MET A 346 -18.01 4.83 -21.34
CA MET A 346 -17.71 4.82 -19.89
C MET A 346 -18.00 3.46 -19.25
N VAL A 347 -18.99 2.71 -19.74
CA VAL A 347 -19.35 1.38 -19.20
C VAL A 347 -18.20 0.40 -19.43
N TRP A 348 -17.71 0.26 -20.66
CA TRP A 348 -16.59 -0.63 -20.98
C TRP A 348 -15.30 -0.18 -20.32
N PHE A 349 -15.07 1.15 -20.27
CA PHE A 349 -13.95 1.70 -19.52
C PHE A 349 -14.01 1.33 -18.02
N SER A 350 -15.18 1.42 -17.40
CA SER A 350 -15.38 1.04 -16.00
C SER A 350 -15.10 -0.45 -15.76
N VAL A 351 -15.52 -1.33 -16.66
CA VAL A 351 -15.22 -2.77 -16.58
C VAL A 351 -13.72 -3.03 -16.66
N THR A 352 -13.02 -2.35 -17.58
CA THR A 352 -11.55 -2.48 -17.67
C THR A 352 -10.84 -1.91 -16.44
N MET A 353 -11.40 -0.87 -15.78
CA MET A 353 -10.88 -0.33 -14.52
C MET A 353 -10.97 -1.34 -13.37
N VAL A 354 -12.03 -2.15 -13.30
CA VAL A 354 -12.11 -3.26 -12.35
C VAL A 354 -10.97 -4.26 -12.57
N LEU A 355 -10.70 -4.65 -13.82
CA LEU A 355 -9.61 -5.57 -14.15
C LEU A 355 -8.24 -4.94 -13.89
N ALA A 356 -8.07 -3.65 -14.18
CA ALA A 356 -6.84 -2.92 -13.87
C ALA A 356 -6.57 -2.89 -12.36
N GLY A 357 -7.59 -2.53 -11.55
CA GLY A 357 -7.49 -2.55 -10.09
C GLY A 357 -7.13 -3.93 -9.52
N PHE A 358 -7.73 -4.99 -10.07
CA PHE A 358 -7.43 -6.38 -9.71
C PHE A 358 -5.93 -6.70 -9.92
N TRP A 359 -5.40 -6.45 -11.10
CA TRP A 359 -4.01 -6.75 -11.42
C TRP A 359 -3.03 -5.81 -10.72
N CYS A 360 -3.41 -4.55 -10.50
CA CYS A 360 -2.63 -3.62 -9.70
C CYS A 360 -2.38 -4.19 -8.29
N LEU A 361 -3.42 -4.62 -7.58
CA LEU A 361 -3.26 -5.15 -6.23
C LEU A 361 -2.58 -6.52 -6.22
N MET A 362 -2.83 -7.36 -7.21
CA MET A 362 -2.11 -8.61 -7.41
C MET A 362 -0.60 -8.37 -7.58
N PHE A 363 -0.20 -7.30 -8.28
CA PHE A 363 1.19 -6.87 -8.42
C PHE A 363 1.74 -6.35 -7.09
N LEU A 364 1.10 -5.38 -6.47
CA LEU A 364 1.57 -4.75 -5.24
C LEU A 364 1.76 -5.77 -4.10
N THR A 365 0.82 -6.70 -3.95
CA THR A 365 0.92 -7.76 -2.93
C THR A 365 2.05 -8.74 -3.25
N ALA A 366 2.22 -9.12 -4.53
CA ALA A 366 3.29 -10.03 -4.92
C ALA A 366 4.68 -9.40 -4.75
N ALA A 367 4.85 -8.14 -5.20
CA ALA A 367 6.11 -7.42 -5.09
C ALA A 367 6.48 -7.20 -3.62
N ASN A 368 5.53 -6.72 -2.81
CA ASN A 368 5.73 -6.51 -1.38
C ASN A 368 6.14 -7.80 -0.64
N GLN A 369 5.41 -8.89 -0.85
CA GLN A 369 5.72 -10.19 -0.25
C GLN A 369 7.07 -10.73 -0.72
N MET A 370 7.40 -10.61 -2.03
CA MET A 370 8.69 -11.07 -2.58
C MET A 370 9.85 -10.32 -1.93
N VAL A 371 9.77 -8.99 -1.83
CA VAL A 371 10.79 -8.16 -1.19
C VAL A 371 10.94 -8.54 0.30
N GLN A 372 9.83 -8.72 1.02
CA GLN A 372 9.86 -9.09 2.43
C GLN A 372 10.48 -10.47 2.68
N THR A 373 10.07 -11.49 1.90
CA THR A 373 10.53 -12.87 2.10
C THR A 373 11.95 -13.08 1.60
N SER A 374 12.41 -12.31 0.60
CA SER A 374 13.79 -12.36 0.08
C SER A 374 14.79 -11.59 0.94
N SER A 375 14.32 -10.80 1.90
CA SER A 375 15.17 -9.97 2.75
C SER A 375 15.48 -10.66 4.08
N ASN A 376 16.76 -10.65 4.50
CA ASN A 376 17.17 -11.14 5.81
C ASN A 376 16.51 -10.33 6.94
N MET A 377 16.19 -10.97 8.06
CA MET A 377 15.48 -10.36 9.20
C MET A 377 16.14 -9.05 9.67
N SER A 378 17.48 -9.01 9.73
CA SER A 378 18.27 -7.84 10.22
C SER A 378 18.18 -6.62 9.29
N ILE A 379 17.94 -6.80 7.98
CA ILE A 379 17.97 -5.74 6.96
C ILE A 379 16.58 -5.48 6.37
N ARG A 380 15.60 -6.37 6.61
CA ARG A 380 14.24 -6.32 6.03
C ARG A 380 13.57 -4.94 6.18
N GLY A 381 13.62 -4.35 7.37
CA GLY A 381 13.01 -3.03 7.59
C GLY A 381 13.59 -1.92 6.71
N ARG A 382 14.91 -1.97 6.45
CA ARG A 382 15.61 -0.99 5.60
C ARG A 382 15.25 -1.17 4.13
N VAL A 383 15.24 -2.42 3.65
CA VAL A 383 14.84 -2.75 2.27
C VAL A 383 13.40 -2.34 2.02
N MET A 384 12.50 -2.60 2.99
CA MET A 384 11.09 -2.23 2.90
C MET A 384 10.86 -0.72 2.92
N SER A 385 11.63 0.04 3.73
CA SER A 385 11.51 1.50 3.73
C SER A 385 11.92 2.10 2.38
N LEU A 386 13.00 1.59 1.77
CA LEU A 386 13.43 2.02 0.43
C LEU A 386 12.41 1.61 -0.65
N TYR A 387 11.79 0.43 -0.54
CA TYR A 387 10.71 0.02 -1.43
C TYR A 387 9.51 0.98 -1.37
N LEU A 388 9.12 1.41 -0.17
CA LEU A 388 8.06 2.40 0.00
C LEU A 388 8.43 3.77 -0.57
N VAL A 389 9.70 4.18 -0.43
CA VAL A 389 10.20 5.42 -1.06
C VAL A 389 10.06 5.35 -2.59
N VAL A 390 10.35 4.21 -3.22
CA VAL A 390 10.15 4.03 -4.66
C VAL A 390 8.68 4.16 -5.03
N LEU A 391 7.77 3.53 -4.27
CA LEU A 391 6.31 3.59 -4.55
C LEU A 391 5.74 4.99 -4.35
N ILE A 392 6.06 5.64 -3.24
CA ILE A 392 5.53 6.97 -2.90
C ILE A 392 6.17 8.04 -3.77
N GLY A 393 7.50 7.98 -3.94
CA GLY A 393 8.24 8.90 -4.79
C GLY A 393 7.86 8.79 -6.26
N GLY A 394 7.58 7.57 -6.72
CA GLY A 394 7.07 7.35 -8.07
C GLY A 394 5.75 8.08 -8.33
N GLN A 395 4.82 8.06 -7.37
CA GLN A 395 3.55 8.79 -7.48
C GLN A 395 3.76 10.32 -7.46
N ALA A 396 4.68 10.83 -6.64
CA ALA A 396 4.98 12.25 -6.58
C ALA A 396 5.53 12.79 -7.92
N ILE A 397 6.30 11.98 -8.65
CA ILE A 397 6.82 12.31 -9.98
C ILE A 397 5.75 12.05 -11.05
N GLY A 398 5.08 10.90 -10.95
CA GLY A 398 4.11 10.43 -11.94
C GLY A 398 2.86 11.32 -12.03
N GLY A 399 2.40 11.90 -10.92
CA GLY A 399 1.23 12.79 -10.92
C GLY A 399 1.33 13.93 -11.93
N PRO A 400 2.29 14.86 -11.78
CA PRO A 400 2.48 15.96 -12.72
C PRO A 400 2.79 15.49 -14.14
N MET A 401 3.62 14.44 -14.28
CA MET A 401 4.01 13.91 -15.58
C MET A 401 2.80 13.36 -16.34
N MET A 402 1.96 12.54 -15.70
CA MET A 402 0.77 11.98 -16.33
C MET A 402 -0.29 13.05 -16.58
N GLY A 403 -0.42 14.04 -15.68
CA GLY A 403 -1.29 15.19 -15.87
C GLY A 403 -0.88 16.00 -17.10
N TRP A 404 0.40 16.34 -17.22
CA TRP A 404 0.95 17.04 -18.38
C TRP A 404 0.77 16.25 -19.69
N LEU A 405 1.01 14.95 -19.67
CA LEU A 405 0.78 14.09 -20.83
C LEU A 405 -0.70 14.08 -21.24
N ALA A 406 -1.63 14.00 -20.28
CA ALA A 406 -3.06 14.01 -20.57
C ALA A 406 -3.53 15.35 -21.17
N GLU A 407 -2.94 16.46 -20.72
CA GLU A 407 -3.28 17.81 -21.18
C GLU A 407 -2.75 18.08 -22.59
N HIS A 408 -1.51 17.65 -22.93
CA HIS A 408 -0.86 17.97 -24.20
C HIS A 408 -1.03 16.91 -25.28
N LEU A 409 -1.08 15.63 -24.92
CA LEU A 409 -1.22 14.51 -25.87
C LEU A 409 -2.64 13.91 -25.88
N GLY A 410 -3.49 14.37 -24.97
CA GLY A 410 -4.84 13.85 -24.77
C GLY A 410 -4.92 12.66 -23.80
N PRO A 411 -6.09 12.49 -23.15
CA PRO A 411 -6.27 11.48 -22.10
C PRO A 411 -6.03 10.04 -22.59
N HIS A 412 -6.44 9.70 -23.80
CA HIS A 412 -6.26 8.35 -24.38
C HIS A 412 -4.79 7.96 -24.50
N LEU A 413 -3.93 8.82 -25.06
CA LEU A 413 -2.50 8.57 -25.19
C LEU A 413 -1.81 8.54 -23.82
N ALA A 414 -2.23 9.39 -22.89
CA ALA A 414 -1.69 9.37 -21.54
C ALA A 414 -1.96 8.05 -20.83
N VAL A 415 -3.18 7.48 -20.91
CA VAL A 415 -3.50 6.16 -20.34
C VAL A 415 -2.76 5.05 -21.10
N LEU A 416 -2.61 5.15 -22.41
CA LEU A 416 -1.84 4.20 -23.22
C LEU A 416 -0.37 4.16 -22.77
N ILE A 417 0.26 5.32 -22.55
CA ILE A 417 1.64 5.42 -22.04
C ILE A 417 1.71 4.91 -20.59
N SER A 418 0.74 5.28 -19.76
CA SER A 418 0.62 4.83 -18.37
C SER A 418 0.62 3.30 -18.25
N GLY A 419 -0.06 2.61 -19.13
CA GLY A 419 -0.09 1.14 -19.19
C GLY A 419 1.06 0.54 -20.02
N GLY A 420 1.40 1.16 -21.14
CA GLY A 420 2.37 0.63 -22.10
C GLY A 420 3.79 0.54 -21.53
N VAL A 421 4.25 1.56 -20.81
CA VAL A 421 5.59 1.56 -20.23
C VAL A 421 5.78 0.42 -19.21
N PRO A 422 4.91 0.22 -18.19
CA PRO A 422 5.01 -0.94 -17.30
C PRO A 422 4.83 -2.28 -18.02
N ALA A 423 3.99 -2.37 -19.05
CA ALA A 423 3.80 -3.59 -19.83
C ALA A 423 5.07 -3.96 -20.60
N ILE A 424 5.68 -2.99 -21.30
CA ILE A 424 6.95 -3.18 -22.02
C ILE A 424 8.06 -3.53 -21.03
N ALA A 425 8.17 -2.83 -19.90
CA ALA A 425 9.13 -3.15 -18.87
C ALA A 425 8.96 -4.60 -18.36
N ALA A 426 7.72 -5.05 -18.17
CA ALA A 426 7.44 -6.43 -17.78
C ALA A 426 7.90 -7.45 -18.83
N VAL A 427 7.66 -7.17 -20.12
CA VAL A 427 8.13 -8.04 -21.22
C VAL A 427 9.65 -8.07 -21.27
N VAL A 428 10.34 -6.91 -21.17
CA VAL A 428 11.79 -6.84 -21.16
C VAL A 428 12.38 -7.63 -19.98
N VAL A 429 11.83 -7.44 -18.77
CA VAL A 429 12.26 -8.19 -17.58
C VAL A 429 12.01 -9.69 -17.76
N ALA A 430 10.87 -10.10 -18.32
CA ALA A 430 10.57 -11.50 -18.60
C ALA A 430 11.59 -12.11 -19.57
N VAL A 431 11.93 -11.41 -20.65
CA VAL A 431 12.94 -11.87 -21.64
C VAL A 431 14.34 -11.96 -21.01
N VAL A 432 14.76 -10.96 -20.23
CA VAL A 432 16.06 -10.98 -19.55
C VAL A 432 16.15 -12.16 -18.56
N LEU A 433 15.08 -12.42 -17.80
CA LEU A 433 15.02 -13.52 -16.87
C LEU A 433 15.03 -14.89 -17.60
N ALA A 434 14.30 -15.01 -18.71
CA ALA A 434 14.28 -16.22 -19.53
C ALA A 434 15.68 -16.52 -20.09
N ARG A 435 16.37 -15.51 -20.62
CA ARG A 435 17.75 -15.66 -21.14
C ARG A 435 18.75 -16.06 -20.06
N LYS A 436 18.67 -15.45 -18.86
CA LYS A 436 19.59 -15.76 -17.74
C LYS A 436 19.38 -17.15 -17.14
N SER A 437 18.18 -17.72 -17.26
CA SER A 437 17.84 -19.04 -16.69
C SER A 437 17.91 -20.16 -17.71
N SER A 438 18.43 -19.93 -18.92
CA SER A 438 18.47 -20.93 -20.03
C SER A 438 17.13 -21.62 -20.26
N LEU A 439 16.04 -20.89 -20.10
CA LEU A 439 14.69 -21.40 -20.26
C LEU A 439 14.29 -21.32 -21.74
N HIS A 440 14.14 -22.46 -22.40
CA HIS A 440 13.58 -22.56 -23.74
C HIS A 440 12.10 -22.90 -23.65
N ILE A 441 11.28 -22.13 -24.40
CA ILE A 441 9.85 -22.44 -24.57
C ILE A 441 9.74 -23.51 -25.64
N LYS A 442 9.50 -24.76 -25.25
CA LYS A 442 9.08 -25.81 -26.19
C LYS A 442 7.56 -25.78 -26.31
N VAL A 443 7.07 -25.55 -27.53
CA VAL A 443 5.66 -25.70 -27.87
C VAL A 443 5.44 -27.17 -28.19
N ASP A 444 4.77 -27.87 -27.30
CA ASP A 444 4.39 -29.26 -27.52
C ASP A 444 2.93 -29.36 -27.95
N LEU A 445 2.70 -29.43 -29.23
CA LEU A 445 1.36 -29.48 -29.83
C LEU A 445 0.66 -30.84 -29.59
N ARG A 446 1.36 -31.85 -29.06
CA ARG A 446 0.79 -33.20 -28.81
C ARG A 446 0.07 -33.28 -27.45
N ASP A 447 0.41 -32.46 -26.49
CA ASP A 447 -0.26 -32.47 -25.17
C ASP A 447 -1.31 -31.35 -25.10
N ARG A 448 -2.58 -31.69 -25.37
CA ARG A 448 -3.72 -30.73 -25.32
C ARG A 448 -3.93 -30.08 -23.95
N ARG A 449 -3.31 -30.57 -22.87
CA ARG A 449 -3.42 -29.98 -21.52
C ARG A 449 -2.28 -29.04 -21.15
N ARG A 450 -1.14 -29.06 -21.90
CA ARG A 450 0.03 -28.20 -21.64
C ARG A 450 0.77 -27.87 -22.93
N VAL A 451 0.14 -27.07 -23.76
CA VAL A 451 0.66 -26.61 -25.07
C VAL A 451 2.00 -25.86 -24.97
N LEU A 452 2.26 -25.23 -23.83
CA LEU A 452 3.50 -24.50 -23.56
C LEU A 452 4.24 -25.15 -22.37
N ARG A 453 5.39 -25.76 -22.61
CA ARG A 453 6.26 -26.36 -21.60
C ARG A 453 7.56 -25.56 -21.52
N ILE A 454 7.87 -25.02 -20.34
CA ILE A 454 9.14 -24.37 -20.07
C ILE A 454 10.11 -25.45 -19.63
N VAL A 455 11.13 -25.72 -20.44
CA VAL A 455 12.19 -26.70 -20.18
C VAL A 455 13.47 -25.94 -19.84
N GLN A 456 14.13 -26.34 -18.76
CA GLN A 456 15.44 -25.85 -18.38
C GLN A 456 16.49 -26.82 -18.92
N GLU A 457 17.40 -26.35 -19.78
CA GLU A 457 18.54 -27.18 -20.19
C GLU A 457 19.47 -27.42 -19.01
N PRO A 458 19.93 -28.68 -18.80
CA PRO A 458 20.99 -28.93 -17.83
C PRO A 458 22.23 -28.15 -18.24
N GLN A 459 22.78 -27.36 -17.32
CA GLN A 459 24.10 -26.76 -17.50
C GLN A 459 25.09 -27.88 -17.67
N THR A 460 25.65 -28.06 -18.86
CA THR A 460 26.85 -28.89 -19.07
C THR A 460 27.97 -28.18 -18.28
N VAL A 461 28.47 -28.93 -17.28
CA VAL A 461 29.62 -28.61 -16.44
C VAL A 461 30.87 -28.54 -17.28
#